data_7a77e494dac6d59e61d48a7b9ce4c092
#
_entry.id   7a77e494dac6d59e61d48a7b9ce4c092
#
_cell.length_a   1.000
_cell.length_b   1.000
_cell.length_c   1.000
_cell.angle_alpha   90.00
_cell.angle_beta   90.00
_cell.angle_gamma   90.00
#
_symmetry.space_group_name_H-M   'P 1'
#
loop_
_entity.id
_entity.type
_entity.pdbx_description
1 polymer ?
#
loop_
_entity_poly.entity_id
_entity_poly.type
_entity_poly.pdbx_seq_one_letter_code
_entity_poly.pdbx_strand_id
1 'polypeptide(L)' 'MSGTPHIGGFAAPSTSDYAAFTYTGSNLTQVVYKRGGASGDVVGTLNLTYDGSNNVTSVYWSLG' A
#
# COMPACT_ATOMS: atom_id res chain seq x y z
N MET A 1 15.03 -10.64 -13.86
CA MET A 1 14.10 -10.70 -12.77
C MET A 1 13.75 -9.30 -12.30
N SER A 2 12.59 -9.16 -11.83
CA SER A 2 12.11 -7.90 -11.35
C SER A 2 12.51 -7.68 -9.89
N GLY A 3 12.88 -6.47 -9.52
CA GLY A 3 13.09 -6.11 -8.15
C GLY A 3 11.88 -5.47 -7.49
N THR A 4 10.76 -5.40 -8.18
CA THR A 4 9.59 -4.69 -7.67
C THR A 4 8.75 -5.60 -6.79
N PRO A 5 8.53 -5.26 -5.51
CA PRO A 5 7.66 -6.04 -4.66
C PRO A 5 6.20 -5.92 -5.10
N HIS A 6 5.39 -6.92 -4.74
CA HIS A 6 3.98 -6.95 -5.08
C HIS A 6 3.13 -7.22 -3.85
N ILE A 7 1.95 -6.63 -3.81
CA ILE A 7 0.93 -6.88 -2.80
C ILE A 7 -0.39 -7.08 -3.55
N GLY A 8 -0.96 -8.28 -3.45
CA GLY A 8 -2.25 -8.58 -4.06
C GLY A 8 -2.31 -8.33 -5.56
N GLY A 9 -1.21 -8.53 -6.28
CA GLY A 9 -1.13 -8.27 -7.70
C GLY A 9 -0.72 -6.85 -8.07
N PHE A 10 -0.57 -5.97 -7.10
CA PHE A 10 -0.14 -4.59 -7.34
C PHE A 10 1.34 -4.45 -7.04
N ALA A 11 2.06 -3.83 -7.95
CA ALA A 11 3.49 -3.57 -7.78
C ALA A 11 3.69 -2.31 -6.96
N ALA A 12 4.59 -2.37 -5.98
CA ALA A 12 5.01 -1.16 -5.26
C ALA A 12 5.76 -0.24 -6.22
N PRO A 13 5.71 1.09 -5.99
CA PRO A 13 6.52 2.02 -6.78
C PRO A 13 7.99 1.65 -6.72
N SER A 14 8.66 1.65 -7.87
CA SER A 14 10.07 1.23 -7.95
C SER A 14 11.01 2.17 -7.19
N THR A 15 10.57 3.38 -6.90
CA THR A 15 11.37 4.37 -6.14
C THR A 15 11.18 4.25 -4.65
N SER A 16 10.26 3.41 -4.18
CA SER A 16 10.02 3.27 -2.74
C SER A 16 11.03 2.32 -2.11
N ASP A 17 11.41 2.62 -0.89
CA ASP A 17 12.26 1.75 -0.06
C ASP A 17 11.65 1.49 1.30
N TYR A 18 10.41 1.92 1.52
CA TYR A 18 9.70 1.78 2.78
C TYR A 18 8.20 1.66 2.53
N ALA A 19 7.53 0.81 3.28
CA ALA A 19 6.08 0.68 3.24
C ALA A 19 5.53 0.70 4.66
N ALA A 20 4.59 1.61 4.92
CA ALA A 20 3.91 1.70 6.20
C ALA A 20 2.48 1.17 6.03
N PHE A 21 2.09 0.25 6.90
CA PHE A 21 0.79 -0.41 6.84
C PHE A 21 -0.14 0.18 7.89
N THR A 22 -1.40 0.42 7.49
CA THR A 22 -2.44 0.88 8.40
C THR A 22 -3.56 -0.16 8.41
N TYR A 23 -3.99 -0.53 9.60
CA TYR A 23 -5.08 -1.48 9.79
C TYR A 23 -6.27 -0.79 10.46
N THR A 24 -7.46 -1.22 10.07
CA THR A 24 -8.70 -0.88 10.77
C THR A 24 -9.24 -2.20 11.33
N GLY A 25 -9.18 -2.36 12.64
CA GLY A 25 -9.42 -3.67 13.23
C GLY A 25 -8.36 -4.67 12.76
N SER A 26 -8.79 -5.77 12.14
CA SER A 26 -7.89 -6.79 11.59
C SER A 26 -7.64 -6.62 10.09
N ASN A 27 -8.22 -5.61 9.46
CA ASN A 27 -8.18 -5.43 8.02
C ASN A 27 -7.14 -4.40 7.63
N LEU A 28 -6.26 -4.75 6.72
CA LEU A 28 -5.32 -3.81 6.13
C LEU A 28 -6.10 -2.84 5.25
N THR A 29 -6.06 -1.55 5.58
CA THR A 29 -6.83 -0.53 4.85
C THR A 29 -5.97 0.40 4.03
N GLN A 30 -4.68 0.49 4.34
CA GLN A 30 -3.81 1.40 3.61
C GLN A 30 -2.37 0.93 3.67
N VAL A 31 -1.66 1.09 2.56
CA VAL A 31 -0.20 0.91 2.49
C VAL A 31 0.37 2.20 1.90
N VAL A 32 1.24 2.85 2.66
CA VAL A 32 1.89 4.08 2.23
C VAL A 32 3.33 3.74 1.85
N TYR A 33 3.68 3.97 0.58
CA TYR A 33 5.03 3.73 0.08
C TYR A 33 5.83 5.02 0.13
N LYS A 34 7.02 4.94 0.70
CA LYS A 34 7.88 6.09 0.91
C LYS A 34 9.27 5.84 0.33
N ARG A 35 9.96 6.92 0.06
CA ARG A 35 11.36 6.91 -0.33
C ARG A 35 12.16 7.71 0.68
N GLY A 36 13.20 7.10 1.22
CA GLY A 36 14.00 7.72 2.29
C GLY A 36 13.64 7.23 3.67
N GLY A 37 13.08 6.01 3.78
CA GLY A 37 12.71 5.39 5.04
C GLY A 37 11.40 5.92 5.62
N ALA A 38 11.18 5.67 6.90
CA ALA A 38 9.91 6.01 7.57
C ALA A 38 9.62 7.50 7.59
N SER A 39 10.64 8.34 7.54
CA SER A 39 10.49 9.81 7.52
C SER A 39 10.61 10.38 6.13
N GLY A 40 10.65 9.53 5.11
CA GLY A 40 10.83 9.97 3.73
C GLY A 40 9.55 10.48 3.09
N ASP A 41 9.68 10.86 1.82
CA ASP A 41 8.56 11.36 1.04
C ASP A 41 7.64 10.22 0.62
N VAL A 42 6.34 10.48 0.63
CA VAL A 42 5.34 9.55 0.12
C VAL A 42 5.42 9.54 -1.40
N VAL A 43 5.60 8.36 -1.99
CA VAL A 43 5.63 8.21 -3.44
C VAL A 43 4.37 7.55 -3.97
N GLY A 44 3.57 6.94 -3.11
CA GLY A 44 2.28 6.37 -3.50
C GLY A 44 1.57 5.76 -2.30
N THR A 45 0.25 5.68 -2.39
CA THR A 45 -0.57 5.09 -1.35
C THR A 45 -1.54 4.09 -1.99
N LEU A 46 -1.59 2.88 -1.45
CA LEU A 46 -2.56 1.87 -1.83
C LEU A 46 -3.67 1.87 -0.79
N ASN A 47 -4.91 2.02 -1.24
CA ASN A 47 -6.07 2.06 -0.36
C ASN A 47 -6.96 0.86 -0.63
N LEU A 48 -7.45 0.24 0.42
CA LEU A 48 -8.32 -0.95 0.35
C LEU A 48 -9.60 -0.69 1.11
N THR A 49 -10.72 -1.13 0.56
CA THR A 49 -12.02 -1.08 1.24
C THR A 49 -12.58 -2.48 1.39
N TYR A 50 -13.41 -2.66 2.40
CA TYR A 50 -13.97 -3.97 2.78
C TYR A 50 -15.47 -3.88 2.96
N ASP A 51 -16.15 -5.01 2.78
CA ASP A 51 -17.57 -5.11 3.14
C ASP A 51 -17.74 -5.57 4.60
N GLY A 52 -18.98 -5.75 5.02
CA GLY A 52 -19.28 -6.17 6.38
C GLY A 52 -18.83 -7.59 6.71
N SER A 53 -18.45 -8.38 5.72
CA SER A 53 -17.94 -9.75 5.88
C SER A 53 -16.42 -9.83 5.78
N ASN A 54 -15.73 -8.70 5.82
CA ASN A 54 -14.27 -8.59 5.74
C ASN A 54 -13.70 -9.02 4.39
N ASN A 55 -14.48 -8.90 3.32
CA ASN A 55 -14.00 -9.12 1.96
C ASN A 55 -13.56 -7.80 1.34
N VAL A 56 -12.43 -7.80 0.64
CA VAL A 56 -11.97 -6.61 -0.08
C VAL A 56 -12.95 -6.30 -1.20
N THR A 57 -13.48 -5.09 -1.21
CA THR A 57 -14.44 -4.64 -2.22
C THR A 57 -13.81 -3.71 -3.26
N SER A 58 -12.75 -3.01 -2.90
CA SER A 58 -12.00 -2.20 -3.88
C SER A 58 -10.58 -1.96 -3.42
N VAL A 59 -9.71 -1.72 -4.40
CA VAL A 59 -8.30 -1.38 -4.17
C VAL A 59 -7.98 -0.28 -5.17
N TYR A 60 -7.41 0.82 -4.68
CA TYR A 60 -7.04 1.91 -5.58
C TYR A 60 -5.77 2.62 -5.11
N TRP A 61 -5.07 3.21 -6.08
CA TRP A 61 -3.85 3.96 -5.84
C TRP A 61 -4.13 5.45 -5.73
N SER A 62 -3.36 6.09 -4.86
CA SER A 62 -3.22 7.54 -4.85
C SER A 62 -1.74 7.85 -5.01
N LEU A 63 -1.38 8.71 -5.93
CA LEU A 63 0.00 9.09 -6.16
C LEU A 63 0.41 10.27 -5.29
N GLY A 64 1.63 10.23 -4.85
CA GLY A 64 2.20 11.30 -4.06
C GLY A 64 1.87 11.21 -2.63
#